data_40f09d30d8e007039853f58f299cb420
#
_entry.id   40f09d30d8e007039853f58f299cb420
#
_cell.length_a   1.000
_cell.length_b   1.000
_cell.length_c   1.000
_cell.angle_alpha   90.00
_cell.angle_beta   90.00
_cell.angle_gamma   90.00
#
_symmetry.space_group_name_H-M   'P 1'
#
loop_
_entity.id
_entity.type
_entity.pdbx_description
1 polymer ?
#
loop_
_entity_poly.entity_id
_entity_poly.type
_entity_poly.pdbx_seq_one_letter_code
_entity_poly.pdbx_strand_id
1 'polypeptide(L)'
;MKILFAVLYLIQLLPFSVIGAIGRMIGILSYYLVAPRRRVGQINLAKCFPEWDEKRRTAVLKEHFKHMGRLLAEYGLYWYGDAGRLKKLVRYRDKHFLDDALAAGEKVILLYPH
;
A
#
# COMPACT_ATOMS: atom_id res chain seq x y z
N MET A 1 3.70 -21.37 3.35
CA MET A 1 4.61 -20.30 2.88
C MET A 1 4.96 -20.41 1.39
N LYS A 2 5.42 -21.55 0.86
CA LYS A 2 5.80 -21.70 -0.58
C LYS A 2 4.70 -21.28 -1.58
N ILE A 3 3.43 -21.64 -1.30
CA ILE A 3 2.29 -21.28 -2.17
C ILE A 3 2.09 -19.76 -2.25
N LEU A 4 2.18 -19.04 -1.13
CA LEU A 4 2.06 -17.57 -1.11
C LEU A 4 3.13 -16.91 -1.99
N PHE A 5 4.38 -17.34 -1.87
CA PHE A 5 5.48 -16.82 -2.69
C PHE A 5 5.29 -17.12 -4.18
N ALA A 6 4.82 -18.33 -4.52
CA ALA A 6 4.51 -18.67 -5.91
C ALA A 6 3.38 -17.78 -6.47
N VAL A 7 2.33 -17.52 -5.69
CA VAL A 7 1.24 -16.63 -6.10
C VAL A 7 1.74 -15.19 -6.30
N LEU A 8 2.55 -14.66 -5.38
CA LEU A 8 3.13 -13.32 -5.51
C LEU A 8 4.06 -13.23 -6.73
N TYR A 9 4.83 -14.28 -7.01
CA TYR A 9 5.66 -14.34 -8.22
C TYR A 9 4.82 -14.31 -9.50
N LEU A 10 3.72 -15.05 -9.56
CA LEU A 10 2.82 -15.04 -10.71
C LEU A 10 2.10 -13.69 -10.88
N ILE A 11 1.64 -13.10 -9.78
CA ILE A 11 0.95 -11.81 -9.80
C ILE A 11 1.87 -10.71 -10.35
N GLN A 12 3.16 -10.70 -10.00
CA GLN A 12 4.09 -9.67 -10.47
C GLN A 12 4.29 -9.65 -11.99
N LEU A 13 3.98 -10.75 -12.71
CA LEU A 13 4.05 -10.80 -14.16
C LEU A 13 2.94 -9.99 -14.85
N LEU A 14 1.87 -9.70 -14.12
CA LEU A 14 0.71 -8.97 -14.65
C LEU A 14 1.00 -7.46 -14.80
N PRO A 15 0.24 -6.75 -15.64
CA PRO A 15 0.27 -5.28 -15.69
C PRO A 15 -0.04 -4.67 -14.32
N PHE A 16 0.60 -3.54 -13.98
CA PHE A 16 0.46 -2.90 -12.68
C PHE A 16 -1.00 -2.56 -12.30
N SER A 17 -1.80 -2.14 -13.28
CA SER A 17 -3.23 -1.87 -13.09
C SER A 17 -4.02 -3.13 -12.68
N VAL A 18 -3.67 -4.28 -13.25
CA VAL A 18 -4.29 -5.58 -12.94
C VAL A 18 -3.90 -6.04 -11.54
N ILE A 19 -2.61 -5.90 -11.17
CA ILE A 19 -2.14 -6.18 -9.80
C ILE A 19 -2.93 -5.35 -8.79
N GLY A 20 -3.09 -4.05 -9.05
CA GLY A 20 -3.85 -3.16 -8.21
C GLY A 20 -5.34 -3.55 -8.09
N ALA A 21 -5.97 -3.95 -9.18
CA ALA A 21 -7.36 -4.40 -9.20
C ALA A 21 -7.56 -5.68 -8.37
N ILE A 22 -6.72 -6.70 -8.58
CA ILE A 22 -6.73 -7.95 -7.81
C ILE A 22 -6.54 -7.66 -6.31
N GLY A 23 -5.56 -6.81 -5.97
CA GLY A 23 -5.30 -6.43 -4.60
C GLY A 23 -6.50 -5.74 -3.94
N ARG A 24 -7.17 -4.81 -4.64
CA ARG A 24 -8.39 -4.16 -4.14
C ARG A 24 -9.53 -5.16 -3.92
N MET A 25 -9.70 -6.14 -4.79
CA MET A 25 -10.67 -7.23 -4.59
C MET A 25 -10.35 -8.05 -3.35
N ILE A 26 -9.10 -8.46 -3.18
CA ILE A 26 -8.64 -9.18 -1.98
C ILE A 26 -8.90 -8.34 -0.73
N GLY A 27 -8.62 -7.04 -0.78
CA GLY A 27 -8.86 -6.12 0.33
C GLY A 27 -10.33 -6.04 0.73
N ILE A 28 -11.25 -5.88 -0.24
CA ILE A 28 -12.68 -5.81 0.09
C ILE A 28 -13.22 -7.15 0.60
N LEU A 29 -12.75 -8.27 0.08
CA LEU A 29 -13.08 -9.58 0.60
C LEU A 29 -12.58 -9.74 2.05
N SER A 30 -11.36 -9.30 2.33
CA SER A 30 -10.78 -9.30 3.68
C SER A 30 -11.59 -8.45 4.66
N TYR A 31 -12.18 -7.33 4.24
CA TYR A 31 -13.08 -6.53 5.08
C TYR A 31 -14.26 -7.37 5.58
N TYR A 32 -14.83 -8.22 4.75
CA TYR A 32 -15.96 -9.07 5.15
C TYR A 32 -15.54 -10.31 5.94
N LEU A 33 -14.41 -10.93 5.58
CA LEU A 33 -13.98 -12.22 6.12
C LEU A 33 -13.15 -12.08 7.41
N VAL A 34 -12.38 -11.01 7.57
CA VAL A 34 -11.45 -10.85 8.71
C VAL A 34 -12.07 -9.92 9.77
N ALA A 35 -13.10 -10.43 10.43
CA ALA A 35 -13.85 -9.68 11.45
C ALA A 35 -12.99 -9.03 12.57
N PRO A 36 -11.96 -9.70 13.14
CA PRO A 36 -11.13 -9.08 14.17
C PRO A 36 -10.42 -7.81 13.70
N ARG A 37 -9.85 -7.82 12.51
CA ARG A 37 -9.16 -6.65 11.94
C ARG A 37 -10.15 -5.52 11.63
N ARG A 38 -11.33 -5.86 11.10
CA ARG A 38 -12.40 -4.88 10.86
C ARG A 38 -12.83 -4.21 12.18
N ARG A 39 -13.02 -4.99 13.25
CA ARG A 39 -13.41 -4.45 14.55
C ARG A 39 -12.37 -3.48 15.12
N VAL A 40 -11.09 -3.81 15.03
CA VAL A 40 -10.00 -2.91 15.44
C VAL A 40 -10.06 -1.60 14.66
N GLY A 41 -10.21 -1.67 13.34
CA GLY A 41 -10.35 -0.47 12.50
C GLY A 41 -11.57 0.38 12.84
N GLN A 42 -12.71 -0.24 13.13
CA GLN A 42 -13.92 0.47 13.58
C GLN A 42 -13.70 1.21 14.90
N ILE A 43 -13.09 0.56 15.88
CA ILE A 43 -12.78 1.17 17.18
C ILE A 43 -11.81 2.35 17.02
N ASN A 44 -10.75 2.17 16.22
CA ASN A 44 -9.76 3.23 16.01
C ASN A 44 -10.39 4.45 15.32
N LEU A 45 -11.17 4.25 14.27
CA LEU A 45 -11.86 5.34 13.58
C LEU A 45 -12.87 6.05 14.48
N ALA A 46 -13.59 5.31 15.33
CA ALA A 46 -14.53 5.92 16.27
C ALA A 46 -13.81 6.78 17.33
N LYS A 47 -12.62 6.39 17.77
CA LYS A 47 -11.80 7.14 18.73
C LYS A 47 -11.11 8.35 18.10
N CYS A 48 -10.57 8.21 16.89
CA CYS A 48 -9.82 9.28 16.24
C CYS A 48 -10.72 10.32 15.58
N PHE A 49 -11.92 9.93 15.15
CA PHE A 49 -12.87 10.77 14.43
C PHE A 49 -14.28 10.61 15.01
N PRO A 50 -14.49 11.02 16.27
CA PRO A 50 -15.79 10.89 16.94
C PRO A 50 -16.89 11.70 16.25
N GLU A 51 -16.53 12.80 15.58
CA GLU A 51 -17.43 13.69 14.83
C GLU A 51 -17.95 13.09 13.51
N TRP A 52 -17.33 12.01 13.02
CA TRP A 52 -17.81 11.37 11.79
C TRP A 52 -18.97 10.41 12.10
N ASP A 53 -19.95 10.39 11.20
CA ASP A 53 -21.03 9.41 11.28
C ASP A 53 -20.50 7.98 10.97
N GLU A 54 -21.30 6.99 11.32
CA GLU A 54 -20.94 5.58 11.12
C GLU A 54 -20.78 5.24 9.63
N LYS A 55 -21.58 5.84 8.76
CA LYS A 55 -21.52 5.63 7.32
C LYS A 55 -20.18 6.08 6.76
N ARG A 56 -19.70 7.25 7.15
CA ARG A 56 -18.40 7.80 6.74
C ARG A 56 -17.25 6.94 7.27
N ARG A 57 -17.27 6.58 8.56
CA ARG A 57 -16.24 5.69 9.15
C ARG A 57 -16.18 4.34 8.44
N THR A 58 -17.34 3.74 8.14
CA THR A 58 -17.42 2.47 7.41
C THR A 58 -16.88 2.60 5.98
N ALA A 59 -17.19 3.68 5.26
CA ALA A 59 -16.67 3.92 3.92
C ALA A 59 -15.14 4.03 3.91
N VAL A 60 -14.59 4.85 4.81
CA VAL A 60 -13.13 5.01 4.96
C VAL A 60 -12.46 3.69 5.32
N LEU A 61 -13.05 2.90 6.22
CA LEU A 61 -12.49 1.61 6.59
C LEU A 61 -12.47 0.62 5.43
N LYS A 62 -13.52 0.59 4.60
CA LYS A 62 -13.54 -0.24 3.39
C LYS A 62 -12.44 0.17 2.40
N GLU A 63 -12.25 1.48 2.18
CA GLU A 63 -11.16 1.96 1.32
C GLU A 63 -9.78 1.60 1.90
N HIS A 64 -9.59 1.72 3.21
CA HIS A 64 -8.37 1.27 3.88
C HIS A 64 -8.07 -0.22 3.59
N PHE A 65 -9.05 -1.10 3.73
CA PHE A 65 -8.89 -2.52 3.41
C PHE A 65 -8.53 -2.76 1.94
N LYS A 66 -9.14 -2.02 1.01
CA LYS A 66 -8.80 -2.09 -0.42
C LYS A 66 -7.33 -1.68 -0.67
N HIS A 67 -6.87 -0.61 -0.01
CA HIS A 67 -5.49 -0.16 -0.12
C HIS A 67 -4.50 -1.17 0.49
N MET A 68 -4.82 -1.75 1.63
CA MET A 68 -4.02 -2.81 2.24
C MET A 68 -3.92 -4.05 1.35
N GLY A 69 -5.03 -4.48 0.75
CA GLY A 69 -5.03 -5.59 -0.19
C GLY A 69 -4.20 -5.29 -1.45
N ARG A 70 -4.29 -4.06 -1.97
CA ARG A 70 -3.46 -3.59 -3.07
C ARG A 70 -1.97 -3.63 -2.71
N LEU A 71 -1.60 -3.10 -1.56
CA LEU A 71 -0.22 -3.13 -1.07
C LEU A 71 0.33 -4.56 -1.00
N LEU A 72 -0.45 -5.50 -0.45
CA LEU A 72 -0.06 -6.92 -0.39
C LEU A 72 0.17 -7.53 -1.77
N ALA A 73 -0.67 -7.22 -2.75
CA ALA A 73 -0.47 -7.71 -4.12
C ALA A 73 0.76 -7.07 -4.79
N GLU A 74 1.05 -5.80 -4.49
CA GLU A 74 2.21 -5.08 -5.01
C GLU A 74 3.54 -5.58 -4.41
N TYR A 75 3.54 -6.22 -3.23
CA TYR A 75 4.77 -6.83 -2.67
C TYR A 75 5.40 -7.85 -3.62
N GLY A 76 4.61 -8.57 -4.42
CA GLY A 76 5.15 -9.47 -5.43
C GLY A 76 6.03 -8.73 -6.45
N LEU A 77 5.61 -7.52 -6.86
CA LEU A 77 6.37 -6.67 -7.77
C LEU A 77 7.65 -6.14 -7.13
N TYR A 78 7.61 -5.75 -5.85
CA TYR A 78 8.79 -5.23 -5.15
C TYR A 78 9.86 -6.31 -4.92
N TRP A 79 9.47 -7.56 -4.68
CA TRP A 79 10.42 -8.64 -4.40
C TRP A 79 10.90 -9.38 -5.63
N TYR A 80 10.08 -9.49 -6.67
CA TYR A 80 10.37 -10.30 -7.86
C TYR A 80 10.40 -9.50 -9.16
N GLY A 81 9.98 -8.23 -9.12
CA GLY A 81 9.94 -7.36 -10.29
C GLY A 81 11.34 -6.91 -10.73
N ASP A 82 11.49 -6.69 -12.02
CA ASP A 82 12.70 -6.08 -12.58
C ASP A 82 12.86 -4.61 -12.15
N ALA A 83 14.10 -4.22 -11.83
CA ALA A 83 14.45 -2.86 -11.41
C ALA A 83 14.06 -1.80 -12.45
N GLY A 84 14.16 -2.12 -13.75
CA GLY A 84 13.76 -1.22 -14.82
C GLY A 84 12.25 -0.98 -14.84
N ARG A 85 11.46 -1.99 -14.53
CA ARG A 85 10.01 -1.89 -14.37
C ARG A 85 9.63 -1.04 -13.15
N LEU A 86 10.30 -1.26 -12.02
CA LEU A 86 10.08 -0.48 -10.80
C LEU A 86 10.40 0.99 -10.99
N LYS A 87 11.54 1.33 -11.62
CA LYS A 87 11.93 2.70 -11.92
C LYS A 87 10.89 3.46 -12.76
N LYS A 88 10.19 2.79 -13.66
CA LYS A 88 9.12 3.39 -14.48
C LYS A 88 7.85 3.72 -13.67
N LEU A 89 7.63 3.04 -12.54
CA LEU A 89 6.47 3.24 -11.68
C LEU A 89 6.71 4.31 -10.61
N VAL A 90 7.97 4.63 -10.29
CA VAL A 90 8.35 5.61 -9.28
C VAL A 90 8.52 6.97 -9.94
N ARG A 91 7.85 7.97 -9.42
CA ARG A 91 8.03 9.37 -9.80
C ARG A 91 8.59 10.13 -8.61
N TYR A 92 9.75 10.75 -8.81
CA TYR A 92 10.33 11.65 -7.82
C TYR A 92 9.80 13.06 -8.07
N ARG A 93 9.32 13.69 -7.01
CA ARG A 93 9.02 15.12 -7.00
C ARG A 93 10.12 15.81 -6.20
N ASP A 94 10.60 16.94 -6.71
CA ASP A 94 11.58 17.78 -6.02
C ASP A 94 12.89 17.07 -5.61
N LYS A 95 13.28 16.04 -6.38
CA LYS A 95 14.49 15.23 -6.14
C LYS A 95 15.77 16.09 -6.11
N HIS A 96 15.78 17.22 -6.82
CA HIS A 96 16.92 18.12 -6.89
C HIS A 96 17.37 18.63 -5.52
N PHE A 97 16.45 18.88 -4.56
CA PHE A 97 16.83 19.28 -3.21
C PHE A 97 17.73 18.24 -2.51
N LEU A 98 17.42 16.96 -2.71
CA LEU A 98 18.26 15.89 -2.17
C LEU A 98 19.59 15.79 -2.92
N ASP A 99 19.55 15.86 -4.25
CA ASP A 99 20.75 15.74 -5.09
C ASP A 99 21.72 16.89 -4.84
N ASP A 100 21.20 18.12 -4.70
CA ASP A 100 22.00 19.32 -4.44
C ASP A 100 22.67 19.26 -3.05
N ALA A 101 21.92 18.85 -2.02
CA ALA A 101 22.47 18.69 -0.68
C ALA A 101 23.57 17.61 -0.63
N LEU A 102 23.35 16.48 -1.30
CA LEU A 102 24.34 15.41 -1.39
C LEU A 102 25.59 15.85 -2.17
N ALA A 103 25.43 16.61 -3.26
CA ALA A 103 26.52 17.17 -4.04
C ALA A 103 27.34 18.20 -3.24
N ALA A 104 26.70 18.96 -2.35
CA ALA A 104 27.33 19.86 -1.41
C ALA A 104 28.03 19.17 -0.23
N GLY A 105 27.93 17.84 -0.12
CA GLY A 105 28.49 17.06 0.99
C GLY A 105 27.74 17.21 2.32
N GLU A 106 26.50 17.71 2.26
CA GLU A 106 25.67 17.90 3.44
C GLU A 106 25.15 16.57 3.98
N LYS A 107 24.94 16.51 5.30
CA LYS A 107 24.29 15.36 5.95
C LYS A 107 22.78 15.48 5.81
N VAL A 108 22.15 14.48 5.21
CA VAL A 108 20.71 14.48 4.94
C VAL A 108 20.01 13.45 5.81
N ILE A 109 18.90 13.86 6.45
CA ILE A 109 17.99 12.97 7.16
C ILE A 109 16.68 12.91 6.37
N LEU A 110 16.35 11.73 5.86
CA LEU A 110 15.07 11.49 5.20
C LEU A 110 14.02 11.06 6.23
N LEU A 111 12.97 11.86 6.36
CA LEU A 111 11.81 11.54 7.18
C LEU A 111 10.70 11.03 6.26
N TYR A 112 10.20 9.84 6.53
CA TYR A 112 9.03 9.33 5.82
C TYR A 112 8.04 8.68 6.82
N PRO A 113 6.75 8.76 6.57
CA PRO A 113 5.75 8.08 7.40
C PRO A 113 5.85 6.57 7.19
N HIS A 114 5.78 5.84 8.28
CA HIS A 114 5.81 4.37 8.26
C HIS A 114 4.39 3.80 8.34
#